data_d6d1ec71e85f65b1af06c4be26db2c41
#
_entry.id   d6d1ec71e85f65b1af06c4be26db2c41
#
_cell.length_a   1.000
_cell.length_b   1.000
_cell.length_c   1.000
_cell.angle_alpha   90.00
_cell.angle_beta   90.00
_cell.angle_gamma   90.00
#
_symmetry.space_group_name_H-M   'P 1'
#
loop_
_entity.id
_entity.type
_entity.pdbx_description
1 polymer ?
#
loop_
_entity_poly.entity_id
_entity_poly.type
_entity_poly.pdbx_seq_one_letter_code
_entity_poly.pdbx_strand_id
1 'polypeptide(L)'
;TVNRQKGESMAAFFLKKKKEVTETVEEPQKTVEAAKKEAETVNTEPPATIVCPACGREINKKTAEKNKYVCYECGNYFRVRTKNRIRMVADKDTFEPWFEELESKNPLDFPGYPEKIKAAQEKTGLHEAVTVGKCRIYGLETVIGVCDARFMMSSMGHVVGEKIALAVERATELSLPVILFCCSGGARMQEGIVSLMQMAKTAAALKKHSEAGLLYVPVLTDPTTGGVTASFAMLGDIILAEPGALIGFAGPRVIEQTIGEKLPEGFQRAQFQLEHGFVDAIVERKDLKMTLYRILKMH
;
A
#
# COMPACT_ATOMS: atom_id res chain seq x y z
N THR A 1 47.32 -19.87 -44.28
CA THR A 1 47.63 -19.30 -42.93
C THR A 1 46.40 -18.66 -42.38
N VAL A 2 45.68 -19.41 -41.57
CA VAL A 2 44.44 -18.97 -40.93
C VAL A 2 44.76 -18.52 -39.52
N ASN A 3 44.49 -17.26 -39.20
CA ASN A 3 44.72 -16.64 -37.91
C ASN A 3 43.63 -17.14 -36.91
N ARG A 4 44.03 -17.95 -35.91
CA ARG A 4 43.19 -18.30 -34.76
C ARG A 4 43.21 -17.17 -33.75
N GLN A 5 42.18 -16.35 -33.72
CA GLN A 5 41.90 -15.49 -32.54
C GLN A 5 41.35 -16.37 -31.40
N LYS A 6 42.01 -16.29 -30.24
CA LYS A 6 41.61 -16.96 -29.02
C LYS A 6 40.32 -16.37 -28.52
N GLY A 7 39.24 -17.14 -28.50
CA GLY A 7 38.01 -16.80 -27.84
C GLY A 7 38.17 -16.86 -26.31
N GLU A 8 38.05 -15.74 -25.64
CA GLU A 8 37.89 -15.72 -24.18
C GLU A 8 36.58 -16.42 -23.81
N SER A 9 36.65 -17.31 -22.83
CA SER A 9 35.50 -18.08 -22.37
C SER A 9 34.40 -17.13 -21.82
N MET A 10 33.13 -17.37 -22.18
CA MET A 10 31.98 -16.62 -21.65
C MET A 10 31.95 -16.53 -20.13
N ALA A 11 32.51 -17.54 -19.44
CA ALA A 11 32.65 -17.54 -17.98
C ALA A 11 33.61 -16.45 -17.47
N ALA A 12 34.69 -16.15 -18.20
CA ALA A 12 35.63 -15.08 -17.85
C ALA A 12 35.02 -13.67 -18.03
N PHE A 13 34.15 -13.53 -19.04
CA PHE A 13 33.41 -12.27 -19.27
C PHE A 13 32.42 -11.97 -18.13
N PHE A 14 31.69 -12.98 -17.66
CA PHE A 14 30.75 -12.82 -16.54
C PHE A 14 31.46 -12.57 -15.19
N LEU A 15 32.62 -13.16 -14.97
CA LEU A 15 33.42 -12.92 -13.76
C LEU A 15 34.01 -11.50 -13.72
N LYS A 16 34.42 -10.96 -14.88
CA LYS A 16 34.94 -9.59 -14.99
C LYS A 16 33.85 -8.56 -14.72
N LYS A 17 32.63 -8.77 -15.27
CA LYS A 17 31.47 -7.92 -15.04
C LYS A 17 30.96 -7.95 -13.58
N LYS A 18 31.12 -9.10 -12.89
CA LYS A 18 30.78 -9.24 -11.48
C LYS A 18 31.74 -8.47 -10.56
N LYS A 19 33.01 -8.31 -10.93
CA LYS A 19 34.00 -7.49 -10.20
C LYS A 19 33.73 -5.99 -10.37
N GLU A 20 33.37 -5.52 -11.55
CA GLU A 20 33.07 -4.10 -11.81
C GLU A 20 31.77 -3.63 -11.10
N VAL A 21 30.79 -4.53 -10.86
CA VAL A 21 29.55 -4.20 -10.14
C VAL A 21 29.75 -4.16 -8.61
N THR A 22 30.80 -4.84 -8.08
CA THR A 22 31.09 -4.83 -6.64
C THR A 22 31.96 -3.64 -6.20
N GLU A 23 32.65 -2.94 -7.11
CA GLU A 23 33.49 -1.78 -6.76
C GLU A 23 32.74 -0.43 -6.80
N THR A 24 31.45 -0.38 -7.24
CA THR A 24 30.67 0.88 -7.34
C THR A 24 29.59 1.03 -6.27
N VAL A 25 29.56 0.22 -5.23
CA VAL A 25 28.62 0.39 -4.10
C VAL A 25 29.39 0.56 -2.78
N GLU A 26 30.20 1.60 -2.71
CA GLU A 26 30.54 2.24 -1.43
C GLU A 26 29.55 3.37 -1.16
N GLU A 27 28.51 3.08 -0.39
CA GLU A 27 27.70 4.13 0.23
C GLU A 27 28.56 4.92 1.22
N PRO A 28 28.48 6.23 1.23
CA PRO A 28 29.25 7.05 2.17
C PRO A 28 28.70 6.90 3.58
N GLN A 29 29.39 6.14 4.42
CA GLN A 29 29.11 5.99 5.86
C GLN A 29 29.10 7.33 6.65
N LYS A 30 29.37 8.45 6.03
CA LYS A 30 29.41 9.78 6.66
C LYS A 30 28.05 10.44 6.90
N THR A 31 26.96 9.95 6.31
CA THR A 31 25.61 10.54 6.48
C THR A 31 24.83 9.96 7.66
N VAL A 32 25.26 8.85 8.25
CA VAL A 32 24.56 8.21 9.37
C VAL A 32 24.93 8.80 10.73
N GLU A 33 26.15 9.35 10.88
CA GLU A 33 26.57 10.02 12.12
C GLU A 33 26.01 11.43 12.29
N ALA A 34 25.76 12.16 11.21
CA ALA A 34 25.13 13.48 11.27
C ALA A 34 23.64 13.39 11.67
N ALA A 35 22.94 12.31 11.26
CA ALA A 35 21.55 12.09 11.63
C ALA A 35 21.35 11.61 13.08
N LYS A 36 22.38 11.08 13.74
CA LYS A 36 22.34 10.65 15.14
C LYS A 36 22.50 11.75 16.16
N LYS A 37 23.07 12.90 15.79
CA LYS A 37 23.28 14.04 16.71
C LYS A 37 22.07 14.99 16.83
N GLU A 38 21.07 14.88 15.96
CA GLU A 38 19.83 15.69 16.03
C GLU A 38 18.65 14.97 16.72
N ALA A 39 18.86 13.79 17.28
CA ALA A 39 17.83 12.99 17.94
C ALA A 39 17.79 13.14 19.47
N GLU A 40 18.44 14.17 20.04
CA GLU A 40 18.31 14.47 21.48
C GLU A 40 17.29 15.58 21.72
N THR A 41 16.20 15.14 22.39
CA THR A 41 15.24 15.94 23.18
C THR A 41 14.49 17.06 22.46
N VAL A 42 13.35 16.74 21.89
CA VAL A 42 12.21 17.67 21.92
C VAL A 42 10.94 16.89 22.27
N ASN A 43 10.50 17.05 23.50
CA ASN A 43 9.15 16.71 23.93
C ASN A 43 8.21 17.74 23.27
N THR A 44 7.83 17.52 22.00
CA THR A 44 6.94 18.44 21.29
C THR A 44 5.67 17.67 20.94
N GLU A 45 4.53 18.22 21.38
CA GLU A 45 3.23 17.91 20.80
C GLU A 45 3.40 17.81 19.26
N PRO A 46 2.78 16.80 18.62
CA PRO A 46 2.93 16.63 17.18
C PRO A 46 2.53 17.93 16.47
N PRO A 47 3.34 18.41 15.50
CA PRO A 47 3.14 19.72 14.90
C PRO A 47 1.68 19.94 14.53
N ALA A 48 1.15 21.09 14.89
CA ALA A 48 -0.27 21.44 14.64
C ALA A 48 -0.58 21.57 13.15
N THR A 49 0.46 21.58 12.28
CA THR A 49 0.38 21.73 10.83
C THR A 49 0.91 20.53 10.08
N ILE A 50 0.48 20.37 8.83
CA ILE A 50 1.01 19.45 7.82
C ILE A 50 1.32 20.25 6.57
N VAL A 51 2.42 19.89 5.88
CA VAL A 51 2.79 20.51 4.61
C VAL A 51 2.22 19.72 3.44
N CYS A 52 1.56 20.40 2.50
CA CYS A 52 1.06 19.75 1.29
C CYS A 52 2.24 19.41 0.36
N PRO A 53 2.41 18.11 -0.02
CA PRO A 53 3.53 17.71 -0.88
C PRO A 53 3.42 18.23 -2.31
N ALA A 54 2.22 18.66 -2.76
CA ALA A 54 2.00 19.14 -4.12
C ALA A 54 2.22 20.65 -4.25
N CYS A 55 1.71 21.46 -3.30
CA CYS A 55 1.79 22.93 -3.41
C CYS A 55 2.64 23.60 -2.32
N GLY A 56 3.25 22.84 -1.40
CA GLY A 56 4.09 23.35 -0.31
C GLY A 56 3.34 24.12 0.80
N ARG A 57 2.01 24.29 0.70
CA ARG A 57 1.23 25.03 1.69
C ARG A 57 1.20 24.30 3.03
N GLU A 58 1.44 25.05 4.11
CA GLU A 58 1.18 24.57 5.47
C GLU A 58 -0.31 24.62 5.80
N ILE A 59 -0.85 23.53 6.29
CA ILE A 59 -2.27 23.37 6.61
C ILE A 59 -2.41 22.89 8.05
N ASN A 60 -3.27 23.53 8.82
CA ASN A 60 -3.59 23.08 10.16
C ASN A 60 -4.24 21.68 10.12
N LYS A 61 -3.79 20.80 11.02
CA LYS A 61 -4.29 19.40 11.08
C LYS A 61 -5.80 19.32 11.25
N LYS A 62 -6.40 20.15 12.09
CA LYS A 62 -7.86 20.16 12.29
C LYS A 62 -8.60 20.58 11.03
N THR A 63 -8.04 21.53 10.26
CA THR A 63 -8.59 21.95 8.96
C THR A 63 -8.47 20.83 7.93
N ALA A 64 -7.31 20.17 7.86
CA ALA A 64 -7.12 19.01 6.99
C ALA A 64 -8.10 17.87 7.34
N GLU A 65 -8.33 17.59 8.61
CA GLU A 65 -9.27 16.57 9.08
C GLU A 65 -10.73 16.93 8.68
N LYS A 66 -11.15 18.17 8.90
CA LYS A 66 -12.48 18.65 8.45
C LYS A 66 -12.64 18.49 6.94
N ASN A 67 -11.59 18.79 6.15
CA ASN A 67 -11.59 18.63 4.71
C ASN A 67 -11.21 17.19 4.26
N LYS A 68 -11.41 16.18 5.12
CA LYS A 68 -11.15 14.77 4.80
C LYS A 68 -9.73 14.50 4.26
N TYR A 69 -8.73 15.25 4.75
CA TYR A 69 -7.34 15.18 4.29
C TYR A 69 -7.17 15.43 2.78
N VAL A 70 -7.93 16.37 2.25
CA VAL A 70 -7.74 16.97 0.92
C VAL A 70 -7.23 18.39 1.09
N CYS A 71 -6.21 18.79 0.34
CA CYS A 71 -5.69 20.15 0.37
C CYS A 71 -6.75 21.12 -0.18
N TYR A 72 -7.13 22.11 0.60
CA TYR A 72 -8.13 23.09 0.16
C TYR A 72 -7.60 24.09 -0.88
N GLU A 73 -6.28 24.19 -1.03
CA GLU A 73 -5.66 25.08 -2.02
C GLU A 73 -5.53 24.41 -3.39
N CYS A 74 -4.98 23.19 -3.45
CA CYS A 74 -4.67 22.54 -4.73
C CYS A 74 -5.43 21.23 -4.99
N GLY A 75 -6.31 20.82 -4.08
CA GLY A 75 -7.06 19.58 -4.23
C GLY A 75 -6.26 18.29 -4.00
N ASN A 76 -4.97 18.37 -3.65
CA ASN A 76 -4.14 17.19 -3.45
C ASN A 76 -4.65 16.31 -2.29
N TYR A 77 -4.70 15.01 -2.52
CA TYR A 77 -5.11 13.99 -1.56
C TYR A 77 -3.93 13.55 -0.70
N PHE A 78 -3.94 13.89 0.61
CA PHE A 78 -2.92 13.40 1.54
C PHE A 78 -3.10 11.90 1.80
N ARG A 79 -1.99 11.20 2.08
CA ARG A 79 -2.06 9.84 2.63
C ARG A 79 -2.69 9.87 4.01
N VAL A 80 -3.67 8.99 4.22
CA VAL A 80 -4.49 8.97 5.44
C VAL A 80 -4.04 7.82 6.34
N ARG A 81 -3.87 8.09 7.63
CA ARG A 81 -3.59 7.06 8.64
C ARG A 81 -4.79 6.14 8.81
N THR A 82 -4.53 4.87 9.09
CA THR A 82 -5.57 3.85 9.30
C THR A 82 -6.69 4.32 10.21
N LYS A 83 -6.38 4.79 11.44
CA LYS A 83 -7.38 5.29 12.40
C LYS A 83 -8.27 6.39 11.82
N ASN A 84 -7.70 7.29 11.01
CA ASN A 84 -8.46 8.38 10.40
C ASN A 84 -9.33 7.88 9.24
N ARG A 85 -8.83 6.91 8.46
CA ARG A 85 -9.61 6.27 7.39
C ARG A 85 -10.84 5.56 7.96
N ILE A 86 -10.66 4.75 8.99
CA ILE A 86 -11.76 4.07 9.67
C ILE A 86 -12.78 5.10 10.19
N ARG A 87 -12.32 6.15 10.88
CA ARG A 87 -13.20 7.22 11.40
C ARG A 87 -13.97 7.98 10.32
N MET A 88 -13.44 8.05 9.07
CA MET A 88 -14.13 8.72 7.96
C MET A 88 -15.29 7.90 7.40
N VAL A 89 -15.25 6.58 7.49
CA VAL A 89 -16.23 5.69 6.83
C VAL A 89 -17.07 4.87 7.81
N ALA A 90 -16.49 4.37 8.89
CA ALA A 90 -17.23 3.62 9.90
C ALA A 90 -18.15 4.52 10.75
N ASP A 91 -19.17 3.94 11.33
CA ASP A 91 -19.97 4.58 12.35
C ASP A 91 -19.15 4.67 13.65
N LYS A 92 -19.44 5.69 14.44
CA LYS A 92 -18.69 5.96 15.66
C LYS A 92 -18.75 4.75 16.60
N ASP A 93 -17.58 4.35 17.13
CA ASP A 93 -17.40 3.30 18.13
C ASP A 93 -17.90 1.89 17.72
N THR A 94 -18.00 1.63 16.40
CA THR A 94 -18.43 0.32 15.85
C THR A 94 -17.28 -0.54 15.32
N PHE A 95 -16.06 -0.01 15.22
CA PHE A 95 -14.93 -0.77 14.70
C PHE A 95 -14.39 -1.76 15.75
N GLU A 96 -14.43 -3.03 15.40
CA GLU A 96 -13.89 -4.14 16.17
C GLU A 96 -12.66 -4.68 15.44
N PRO A 97 -11.42 -4.43 15.92
CA PRO A 97 -10.22 -4.92 15.26
C PRO A 97 -10.09 -6.44 15.38
N TRP A 98 -9.54 -7.06 14.33
CA TRP A 98 -9.27 -8.49 14.26
C TRP A 98 -7.79 -8.76 14.01
N PHE A 99 -7.27 -9.88 14.57
CA PHE A 99 -5.92 -10.40 14.30
C PHE A 99 -4.80 -9.38 14.62
N GLU A 100 -4.98 -8.59 15.68
CA GLU A 100 -3.97 -7.60 16.10
C GLU A 100 -2.68 -8.27 16.61
N GLU A 101 -2.79 -9.49 17.13
CA GLU A 101 -1.68 -10.30 17.64
C GLU A 101 -0.72 -10.80 16.56
N LEU A 102 -1.10 -10.75 15.29
CA LEU A 102 -0.26 -11.20 14.19
C LEU A 102 0.85 -10.19 13.91
N GLU A 103 2.08 -10.61 14.11
CA GLU A 103 3.28 -9.83 13.90
C GLU A 103 4.18 -10.44 12.84
N SER A 104 4.88 -9.56 12.11
CA SER A 104 5.80 -9.99 11.06
C SER A 104 7.01 -10.70 11.66
N LYS A 105 7.31 -11.89 11.13
CA LYS A 105 8.52 -12.66 11.39
C LYS A 105 9.46 -12.50 10.20
N ASN A 106 10.72 -12.81 10.38
CA ASN A 106 11.70 -12.80 9.30
C ASN A 106 11.79 -14.20 8.66
N PRO A 107 10.91 -14.56 7.70
CA PRO A 107 10.77 -15.93 7.21
C PRO A 107 11.96 -16.41 6.36
N LEU A 108 12.83 -15.50 5.91
CA LEU A 108 13.99 -15.81 5.06
C LEU A 108 15.31 -15.36 5.70
N ASP A 109 15.33 -15.05 7.00
CA ASP A 109 16.49 -14.55 7.72
C ASP A 109 17.19 -13.38 7.02
N PHE A 110 16.38 -12.47 6.41
CA PHE A 110 16.90 -11.31 5.69
C PHE A 110 17.60 -10.35 6.65
N PRO A 111 18.88 -9.98 6.39
CA PRO A 111 19.65 -9.14 7.28
C PRO A 111 19.03 -7.76 7.53
N GLY A 112 18.97 -7.33 8.79
CA GLY A 112 18.44 -6.02 9.19
C GLY A 112 16.91 -5.85 9.02
N TYR A 113 16.18 -6.91 8.68
CA TYR A 113 14.72 -6.82 8.51
C TYR A 113 13.97 -6.74 9.85
N PRO A 114 14.32 -7.50 10.90
CA PRO A 114 13.70 -7.36 12.21
C PRO A 114 13.80 -5.93 12.76
N GLU A 115 14.96 -5.29 12.61
CA GLU A 115 15.19 -3.91 13.05
C GLU A 115 14.32 -2.92 12.28
N LYS A 116 14.14 -3.12 10.97
CA LYS A 116 13.24 -2.30 10.13
C LYS A 116 11.78 -2.46 10.54
N ILE A 117 11.34 -3.68 10.87
CA ILE A 117 9.99 -3.94 11.40
C ILE A 117 9.80 -3.18 12.70
N LYS A 118 10.71 -3.38 13.67
CA LYS A 118 10.64 -2.73 14.98
C LYS A 118 10.61 -1.20 14.86
N ALA A 119 11.49 -0.63 14.05
CA ALA A 119 11.49 0.82 13.79
C ALA A 119 10.18 1.30 13.15
N ALA A 120 9.57 0.52 12.25
CA ALA A 120 8.27 0.83 11.67
C ALA A 120 7.14 0.76 12.71
N GLN A 121 7.15 -0.24 13.60
CA GLN A 121 6.19 -0.38 14.70
C GLN A 121 6.29 0.81 15.66
N GLU A 122 7.49 1.15 16.14
CA GLU A 122 7.74 2.29 17.04
C GLU A 122 7.29 3.62 16.42
N LYS A 123 7.61 3.84 15.13
CA LYS A 123 7.27 5.07 14.41
C LYS A 123 5.78 5.22 14.15
N THR A 124 5.07 4.13 13.91
CA THR A 124 3.68 4.16 13.43
C THR A 124 2.65 3.82 14.50
N GLY A 125 3.04 3.06 15.51
CA GLY A 125 2.15 2.45 16.50
C GLY A 125 1.29 1.32 15.91
N LEU A 126 1.70 0.74 14.77
CA LEU A 126 1.01 -0.35 14.09
C LEU A 126 1.80 -1.64 14.25
N HIS A 127 1.13 -2.77 14.44
CA HIS A 127 1.78 -4.09 14.44
C HIS A 127 2.22 -4.50 13.03
N GLU A 128 1.43 -4.14 11.99
CA GLU A 128 1.71 -4.40 10.59
C GLU A 128 1.01 -3.36 9.69
N ALA A 129 1.33 -3.40 8.39
CA ALA A 129 0.91 -2.42 7.38
C ALA A 129 -0.60 -2.44 7.06
N VAL A 130 -1.36 -3.42 7.53
CA VAL A 130 -2.80 -3.51 7.37
C VAL A 130 -3.50 -3.69 8.71
N THR A 131 -4.60 -2.99 8.91
CA THR A 131 -5.53 -3.19 10.01
C THR A 131 -6.85 -3.67 9.43
N VAL A 132 -7.38 -4.76 9.96
CA VAL A 132 -8.66 -5.37 9.53
C VAL A 132 -9.61 -5.50 10.72
N GLY A 133 -10.90 -5.51 10.45
CA GLY A 133 -11.91 -5.68 11.48
C GLY A 133 -13.33 -5.49 10.95
N LYS A 134 -14.31 -5.71 11.82
CA LYS A 134 -15.72 -5.49 11.54
C LYS A 134 -16.11 -4.07 11.93
N CYS A 135 -17.03 -3.45 11.19
CA CYS A 135 -17.62 -2.17 11.56
C CYS A 135 -19.03 -2.03 10.98
N ARG A 136 -19.65 -0.88 11.24
CA ARG A 136 -20.91 -0.49 10.59
C ARG A 136 -20.70 0.78 9.76
N ILE A 137 -21.41 0.85 8.64
CA ILE A 137 -21.49 2.02 7.77
C ILE A 137 -22.96 2.38 7.62
N TYR A 138 -23.41 3.47 8.25
CA TYR A 138 -24.81 3.84 8.40
C TYR A 138 -25.70 2.66 8.86
N GLY A 139 -25.22 1.93 9.87
CA GLY A 139 -25.91 0.81 10.48
C GLY A 139 -25.69 -0.55 9.80
N LEU A 140 -25.21 -0.61 8.56
CA LEU A 140 -24.95 -1.85 7.84
C LEU A 140 -23.61 -2.45 8.26
N GLU A 141 -23.60 -3.72 8.65
CA GLU A 141 -22.38 -4.45 9.04
C GLU A 141 -21.51 -4.77 7.82
N THR A 142 -20.22 -4.61 7.96
CA THR A 142 -19.23 -4.93 6.92
C THR A 142 -17.88 -5.21 7.57
N VAL A 143 -17.03 -5.95 6.87
CA VAL A 143 -15.62 -6.11 7.21
C VAL A 143 -14.82 -5.06 6.45
N ILE A 144 -13.95 -4.35 7.15
CA ILE A 144 -13.09 -3.32 6.57
C ILE A 144 -11.62 -3.68 6.78
N GLY A 145 -10.80 -3.47 5.75
CA GLY A 145 -9.35 -3.50 5.85
C GLY A 145 -8.75 -2.20 5.36
N VAL A 146 -7.74 -1.69 6.06
CA VAL A 146 -7.08 -0.41 5.72
C VAL A 146 -5.58 -0.60 5.72
N CYS A 147 -4.97 -0.43 4.55
CA CYS A 147 -3.52 -0.37 4.38
C CYS A 147 -2.96 0.99 4.82
N ASP A 148 -1.78 1.01 5.43
CA ASP A 148 -1.12 2.23 5.91
C ASP A 148 0.31 2.36 5.38
N ALA A 149 0.52 3.26 4.44
CA ALA A 149 1.81 3.47 3.77
C ALA A 149 2.95 3.92 4.72
N ARG A 150 2.65 4.33 5.96
CA ARG A 150 3.68 4.69 6.94
C ARG A 150 4.47 3.46 7.40
N PHE A 151 3.86 2.28 7.37
CA PHE A 151 4.53 1.02 7.67
C PHE A 151 5.12 0.44 6.39
N MET A 152 6.40 0.64 6.14
CA MET A 152 7.16 0.11 4.98
C MET A 152 6.45 0.28 3.62
N MET A 153 5.86 1.47 3.37
CA MET A 153 5.05 1.76 2.18
C MET A 153 3.88 0.78 1.97
N SER A 154 3.38 0.20 3.05
CA SER A 154 2.34 -0.84 3.05
C SER A 154 2.65 -2.00 2.11
N SER A 155 3.93 -2.37 2.00
CA SER A 155 4.33 -3.52 1.19
C SER A 155 3.75 -4.81 1.77
N MET A 156 3.24 -5.66 0.88
CA MET A 156 2.58 -6.91 1.23
C MET A 156 3.62 -7.98 1.61
N GLY A 157 3.80 -8.21 2.92
CA GLY A 157 4.50 -9.36 3.49
C GLY A 157 3.52 -10.46 3.88
N HIS A 158 4.05 -11.56 4.46
CA HIS A 158 3.25 -12.72 4.84
C HIS A 158 2.12 -12.37 5.83
N VAL A 159 2.35 -11.49 6.80
CA VAL A 159 1.33 -11.09 7.77
C VAL A 159 0.27 -10.19 7.14
N VAL A 160 0.63 -9.32 6.19
CA VAL A 160 -0.38 -8.53 5.46
C VAL A 160 -1.31 -9.44 4.67
N GLY A 161 -0.73 -10.40 3.93
CA GLY A 161 -1.53 -11.38 3.18
C GLY A 161 -2.37 -12.27 4.09
N GLU A 162 -1.80 -12.70 5.23
CA GLU A 162 -2.52 -13.48 6.25
C GLU A 162 -3.72 -12.73 6.81
N LYS A 163 -3.52 -11.50 7.31
CA LYS A 163 -4.60 -10.69 7.87
C LYS A 163 -5.73 -10.44 6.87
N ILE A 164 -5.39 -10.18 5.60
CA ILE A 164 -6.40 -9.99 4.55
C ILE A 164 -7.15 -11.29 4.30
N ALA A 165 -6.45 -12.41 4.12
CA ALA A 165 -7.06 -13.71 3.87
C ALA A 165 -7.99 -14.14 5.02
N LEU A 166 -7.51 -14.06 6.27
CA LEU A 166 -8.31 -14.39 7.45
C LEU A 166 -9.51 -13.46 7.62
N ALA A 167 -9.37 -12.16 7.33
CA ALA A 167 -10.48 -11.22 7.38
C ALA A 167 -11.56 -11.55 6.35
N VAL A 168 -11.18 -11.92 5.13
CA VAL A 168 -12.09 -12.34 4.07
C VAL A 168 -12.75 -13.67 4.41
N GLU A 169 -12.00 -14.65 4.92
CA GLU A 169 -12.55 -15.95 5.34
C GLU A 169 -13.56 -15.78 6.48
N ARG A 170 -13.22 -15.00 7.50
CA ARG A 170 -14.14 -14.69 8.60
C ARG A 170 -15.37 -13.89 8.15
N ALA A 171 -15.20 -12.96 7.19
CA ALA A 171 -16.33 -12.26 6.59
C ALA A 171 -17.26 -13.22 5.85
N THR A 172 -16.68 -14.21 5.15
CA THR A 172 -17.45 -15.25 4.44
C THR A 172 -18.26 -16.11 5.43
N GLU A 173 -17.66 -16.53 6.53
CA GLU A 173 -18.34 -17.28 7.61
C GLU A 173 -19.50 -16.47 8.21
N LEU A 174 -19.34 -15.16 8.36
CA LEU A 174 -20.34 -14.25 8.91
C LEU A 174 -21.34 -13.75 7.87
N SER A 175 -21.18 -14.13 6.59
CA SER A 175 -21.98 -13.62 5.45
C SER A 175 -21.98 -12.09 5.36
N LEU A 176 -20.81 -11.46 5.58
CA LEU A 176 -20.62 -10.01 5.55
C LEU A 176 -19.84 -9.57 4.31
N PRO A 177 -20.19 -8.42 3.71
CA PRO A 177 -19.39 -7.83 2.63
C PRO A 177 -18.03 -7.36 3.14
N VAL A 178 -17.05 -7.27 2.22
CA VAL A 178 -15.69 -6.84 2.51
C VAL A 178 -15.35 -5.56 1.75
N ILE A 179 -14.76 -4.58 2.44
CA ILE A 179 -14.23 -3.34 1.87
C ILE A 179 -12.75 -3.23 2.22
N LEU A 180 -11.85 -3.15 1.23
CA LEU A 180 -10.42 -2.97 1.47
C LEU A 180 -9.92 -1.64 0.91
N PHE A 181 -9.38 -0.77 1.77
CA PHE A 181 -8.65 0.43 1.35
C PHE A 181 -7.22 0.05 1.00
N CYS A 182 -6.94 -0.04 -0.29
CA CYS A 182 -5.66 -0.44 -0.84
C CYS A 182 -4.71 0.75 -0.92
N CYS A 183 -3.52 0.61 -0.33
CA CYS A 183 -2.43 1.56 -0.43
C CYS A 183 -1.13 0.78 -0.28
N SER A 184 -0.33 0.62 -1.34
CA SER A 184 0.87 -0.22 -1.25
C SER A 184 1.91 0.10 -2.32
N GLY A 185 3.18 -0.04 -1.95
CA GLY A 185 4.30 -0.07 -2.89
C GLY A 185 4.53 -1.44 -3.56
N GLY A 186 3.72 -2.47 -3.27
CA GLY A 186 3.83 -3.81 -3.85
C GLY A 186 4.25 -4.90 -2.86
N ALA A 187 4.87 -5.97 -3.36
CA ALA A 187 5.36 -7.08 -2.54
C ALA A 187 6.55 -6.66 -1.66
N ARG A 188 6.65 -7.21 -0.45
CA ARG A 188 7.73 -6.93 0.51
C ARG A 188 9.01 -7.65 0.11
N MET A 189 10.00 -6.92 -0.38
CA MET A 189 11.24 -7.46 -0.93
C MET A 189 12.01 -8.34 0.07
N GLN A 190 12.02 -7.98 1.36
CA GLN A 190 12.71 -8.72 2.42
C GLN A 190 12.15 -10.13 2.65
N GLU A 191 10.94 -10.38 2.23
CA GLU A 191 10.28 -11.67 2.33
C GLU A 191 10.28 -12.47 1.02
N GLY A 192 10.93 -11.96 -0.03
CA GLY A 192 11.18 -12.66 -1.29
C GLY A 192 9.95 -13.38 -1.83
N ILE A 193 10.09 -14.69 -2.13
CA ILE A 193 9.02 -15.53 -2.67
C ILE A 193 7.81 -15.66 -1.72
N VAL A 194 8.02 -15.57 -0.40
CA VAL A 194 6.94 -15.65 0.59
C VAL A 194 5.96 -14.51 0.40
N SER A 195 6.47 -13.29 0.11
CA SER A 195 5.62 -12.13 -0.19
C SER A 195 4.85 -12.29 -1.52
N LEU A 196 5.45 -12.92 -2.53
CA LEU A 196 4.76 -13.18 -3.80
C LEU A 196 3.63 -14.20 -3.64
N MET A 197 3.81 -15.21 -2.78
CA MET A 197 2.76 -16.20 -2.49
C MET A 197 1.53 -15.61 -1.81
N GLN A 198 1.64 -14.42 -1.20
CA GLN A 198 0.49 -13.73 -0.62
C GLN A 198 -0.52 -13.28 -1.67
N MET A 199 -0.10 -13.03 -2.91
CA MET A 199 -1.02 -12.73 -4.02
C MET A 199 -1.98 -13.91 -4.25
N ALA A 200 -1.46 -15.13 -4.35
CA ALA A 200 -2.27 -16.33 -4.51
C ALA A 200 -3.17 -16.59 -3.30
N LYS A 201 -2.65 -16.38 -2.08
CA LYS A 201 -3.38 -16.58 -0.83
C LYS A 201 -4.60 -15.67 -0.73
N THR A 202 -4.42 -14.37 -0.93
CA THR A 202 -5.51 -13.39 -0.88
C THR A 202 -6.53 -13.62 -2.00
N ALA A 203 -6.06 -13.95 -3.22
CA ALA A 203 -6.94 -14.28 -4.33
C ALA A 203 -7.78 -15.53 -4.06
N ALA A 204 -7.20 -16.57 -3.43
CA ALA A 204 -7.94 -17.78 -3.06
C ALA A 204 -9.05 -17.52 -2.01
N ALA A 205 -8.76 -16.68 -1.01
CA ALA A 205 -9.77 -16.27 -0.03
C ALA A 205 -10.92 -15.48 -0.68
N LEU A 206 -10.59 -14.52 -1.55
CA LEU A 206 -11.57 -13.72 -2.29
C LEU A 206 -12.40 -14.59 -3.26
N LYS A 207 -11.80 -15.60 -3.88
CA LYS A 207 -12.52 -16.54 -4.73
C LYS A 207 -13.62 -17.29 -3.94
N LYS A 208 -13.30 -17.79 -2.74
CA LYS A 208 -14.28 -18.43 -1.86
C LYS A 208 -15.39 -17.46 -1.44
N HIS A 209 -15.03 -16.21 -1.15
CA HIS A 209 -15.96 -15.16 -0.79
C HIS A 209 -16.95 -14.86 -1.93
N SER A 210 -16.45 -14.74 -3.16
CA SER A 210 -17.25 -14.56 -4.38
C SER A 210 -18.13 -15.78 -4.67
N GLU A 211 -17.64 -17.01 -4.49
CA GLU A 211 -18.43 -18.25 -4.64
C GLU A 211 -19.57 -18.35 -3.62
N ALA A 212 -19.43 -17.72 -2.45
CA ALA A 212 -20.50 -17.58 -1.47
C ALA A 212 -21.52 -16.47 -1.83
N GLY A 213 -21.34 -15.77 -2.97
CA GLY A 213 -22.21 -14.70 -3.42
C GLY A 213 -22.08 -13.41 -2.62
N LEU A 214 -20.93 -13.18 -1.98
CA LEU A 214 -20.69 -12.04 -1.09
C LEU A 214 -19.87 -10.93 -1.77
N LEU A 215 -20.24 -9.70 -1.49
CA LEU A 215 -19.68 -8.49 -2.10
C LEU A 215 -18.26 -8.18 -1.60
N TYR A 216 -17.36 -7.90 -2.54
CA TYR A 216 -16.04 -7.35 -2.29
C TYR A 216 -15.81 -6.01 -3.00
N VAL A 217 -15.45 -4.96 -2.25
CA VAL A 217 -15.20 -3.60 -2.76
C VAL A 217 -13.79 -3.13 -2.38
N PRO A 218 -12.80 -3.22 -3.27
CA PRO A 218 -11.54 -2.50 -3.08
C PRO A 218 -11.70 -1.00 -3.37
N VAL A 219 -11.08 -0.17 -2.54
CA VAL A 219 -10.96 1.28 -2.70
C VAL A 219 -9.49 1.61 -2.90
N LEU A 220 -9.12 1.93 -4.13
CA LEU A 220 -7.73 2.15 -4.52
C LEU A 220 -7.28 3.57 -4.13
N THR A 221 -6.24 3.69 -3.32
CA THR A 221 -5.68 4.96 -2.87
C THR A 221 -4.22 5.12 -3.28
N ASP A 222 -3.63 6.31 -3.11
CA ASP A 222 -2.28 6.62 -3.57
C ASP A 222 -1.18 6.14 -2.63
N PRO A 223 -0.22 5.31 -3.12
CA PRO A 223 -0.22 4.53 -4.35
C PRO A 223 -0.82 3.12 -4.15
N THR A 224 -1.34 2.51 -5.20
CA THR A 224 -1.67 1.07 -5.24
C THR A 224 -0.89 0.44 -6.39
N THR A 225 0.20 -0.28 -6.09
CA THR A 225 1.14 -0.76 -7.12
C THR A 225 1.63 -2.19 -6.89
N GLY A 226 2.27 -2.76 -7.88
CA GLY A 226 2.97 -4.05 -7.83
C GLY A 226 2.07 -5.23 -7.54
N GLY A 227 2.53 -6.15 -6.69
CA GLY A 227 1.81 -7.36 -6.34
C GLY A 227 0.44 -7.13 -5.68
N VAL A 228 0.21 -5.97 -5.07
CA VAL A 228 -1.11 -5.60 -4.50
C VAL A 228 -2.10 -5.31 -5.62
N THR A 229 -1.71 -4.54 -6.65
CA THR A 229 -2.55 -4.33 -7.84
C THR A 229 -2.80 -5.63 -8.58
N ALA A 230 -1.76 -6.47 -8.73
CA ALA A 230 -1.88 -7.78 -9.41
C ALA A 230 -2.61 -8.86 -8.59
N SER A 231 -3.20 -8.51 -7.44
CA SER A 231 -3.96 -9.42 -6.60
C SER A 231 -5.22 -8.77 -6.04
N PHE A 232 -5.39 -8.72 -4.74
CA PHE A 232 -6.65 -8.33 -4.09
C PHE A 232 -7.17 -6.94 -4.51
N ALA A 233 -6.31 -6.00 -4.93
CA ALA A 233 -6.78 -4.66 -5.30
C ALA A 233 -7.62 -4.62 -6.60
N MET A 234 -7.44 -5.59 -7.51
CA MET A 234 -8.15 -5.67 -8.80
C MET A 234 -9.11 -6.87 -8.91
N LEU A 235 -9.47 -7.48 -7.78
CA LEU A 235 -10.38 -8.64 -7.74
C LEU A 235 -11.77 -8.28 -7.17
N GLY A 236 -12.10 -6.99 -7.12
CA GLY A 236 -13.39 -6.52 -6.60
C GLY A 236 -14.56 -6.74 -7.55
N ASP A 237 -15.75 -6.88 -6.99
CA ASP A 237 -17.01 -6.83 -7.73
C ASP A 237 -17.32 -5.40 -8.18
N ILE A 238 -16.93 -4.42 -7.34
CA ILE A 238 -16.99 -2.96 -7.64
C ILE A 238 -15.68 -2.34 -7.18
N ILE A 239 -14.88 -1.85 -8.12
CA ILE A 239 -13.56 -1.26 -7.86
C ILE A 239 -13.66 0.26 -7.83
N LEU A 240 -13.44 0.86 -6.67
CA LEU A 240 -13.45 2.30 -6.49
C LEU A 240 -12.03 2.85 -6.42
N ALA A 241 -11.83 4.10 -6.86
CA ALA A 241 -10.56 4.81 -6.71
C ALA A 241 -10.73 6.21 -6.12
N GLU A 242 -9.74 6.69 -5.36
CA GLU A 242 -9.65 8.11 -5.01
C GLU A 242 -9.13 8.93 -6.21
N PRO A 243 -9.57 10.19 -6.37
CA PRO A 243 -9.07 11.06 -7.43
C PRO A 243 -7.56 11.15 -7.46
N GLY A 244 -6.96 11.02 -8.64
CA GLY A 244 -5.53 11.16 -8.87
C GLY A 244 -4.63 10.07 -8.27
N ALA A 245 -5.18 9.03 -7.66
CA ALA A 245 -4.41 7.92 -7.11
C ALA A 245 -3.54 7.26 -8.20
N LEU A 246 -2.28 6.96 -7.87
CA LEU A 246 -1.38 6.17 -8.71
C LEU A 246 -1.75 4.69 -8.57
N ILE A 247 -2.18 4.09 -9.68
CA ILE A 247 -2.62 2.70 -9.73
C ILE A 247 -1.92 2.03 -10.92
N GLY A 248 -1.10 1.02 -10.64
CA GLY A 248 -0.37 0.33 -11.71
C GLY A 248 0.46 -0.83 -11.18
N PHE A 249 1.05 -1.62 -12.08
CA PHE A 249 1.95 -2.71 -11.67
C PHE A 249 3.35 -2.17 -11.38
N ALA A 250 4.11 -1.77 -12.40
CA ALA A 250 5.40 -1.11 -12.21
C ALA A 250 5.20 0.39 -11.95
N GLY A 251 5.98 0.95 -11.02
CA GLY A 251 5.95 2.40 -10.79
C GLY A 251 6.47 3.19 -12.02
N PRO A 252 6.02 4.45 -12.22
CA PRO A 252 6.40 5.26 -13.38
C PRO A 252 7.90 5.34 -13.60
N ARG A 253 8.68 5.57 -12.55
CA ARG A 253 10.16 5.63 -12.62
C ARG A 253 10.78 4.35 -13.19
N VAL A 254 10.26 3.17 -12.77
CA VAL A 254 10.78 1.89 -13.27
C VAL A 254 10.48 1.72 -14.76
N ILE A 255 9.27 2.11 -15.18
CA ILE A 255 8.86 2.03 -16.58
C ILE A 255 9.76 2.95 -17.42
N GLU A 256 9.87 4.24 -17.06
CA GLU A 256 10.68 5.23 -17.78
C GLU A 256 12.15 4.80 -17.91
N GLN A 257 12.73 4.25 -16.83
CA GLN A 257 14.10 3.72 -16.87
C GLN A 257 14.25 2.50 -17.77
N THR A 258 13.18 1.69 -17.92
CA THR A 258 13.22 0.48 -18.74
C THR A 258 13.05 0.79 -20.22
N ILE A 259 12.12 1.69 -20.57
CA ILE A 259 11.84 2.03 -21.97
C ILE A 259 12.70 3.20 -22.48
N GLY A 260 13.33 3.97 -21.59
CA GLY A 260 14.15 5.14 -21.94
C GLY A 260 13.35 6.37 -22.36
N GLU A 261 12.03 6.39 -22.15
CA GLU A 261 11.14 7.47 -22.56
C GLU A 261 10.31 7.98 -21.35
N LYS A 262 9.87 9.23 -21.43
CA LYS A 262 8.95 9.80 -20.44
C LYS A 262 7.53 9.29 -20.70
N LEU A 263 6.85 8.98 -19.60
CA LEU A 263 5.45 8.54 -19.65
C LEU A 263 4.52 9.72 -20.00
N PRO A 264 3.42 9.47 -20.69
CA PRO A 264 2.38 10.48 -20.93
C PRO A 264 1.84 11.04 -19.61
N GLU A 265 1.41 12.32 -19.66
CA GLU A 265 0.77 12.95 -18.51
C GLU A 265 -0.51 12.18 -18.12
N GLY A 266 -0.71 11.98 -16.81
CA GLY A 266 -1.85 11.23 -16.29
C GLY A 266 -1.75 9.71 -16.39
N PHE A 267 -0.69 9.17 -16.98
CA PHE A 267 -0.50 7.71 -17.08
C PHE A 267 -0.52 7.04 -15.70
N GLN A 268 -1.22 5.91 -15.59
CA GLN A 268 -1.46 5.17 -14.35
C GLN A 268 -2.21 5.96 -13.25
N ARG A 269 -2.83 7.10 -13.53
CA ARG A 269 -3.70 7.77 -12.59
C ARG A 269 -5.10 7.16 -12.57
N ALA A 270 -5.85 7.42 -11.51
CA ALA A 270 -7.21 6.89 -11.36
C ALA A 270 -8.11 7.19 -12.58
N GLN A 271 -7.98 8.39 -13.15
CA GLN A 271 -8.71 8.81 -14.36
C GLN A 271 -8.36 7.93 -15.57
N PHE A 272 -7.06 7.69 -15.77
CA PHE A 272 -6.58 6.77 -16.80
C PHE A 272 -7.15 5.36 -16.61
N GLN A 273 -7.17 4.87 -15.37
CA GLN A 273 -7.70 3.53 -15.06
C GLN A 273 -9.22 3.43 -15.30
N LEU A 274 -9.96 4.49 -14.99
CA LEU A 274 -11.40 4.59 -15.28
C LEU A 274 -11.68 4.55 -16.79
N GLU A 275 -10.94 5.34 -17.56
CA GLU A 275 -11.09 5.41 -19.03
C GLU A 275 -10.76 4.07 -19.71
N HIS A 276 -9.87 3.27 -19.12
CA HIS A 276 -9.48 1.95 -19.63
C HIS A 276 -10.29 0.79 -19.01
N GLY A 277 -11.29 1.06 -18.19
CA GLY A 277 -12.19 0.05 -17.62
C GLY A 277 -11.59 -0.81 -16.50
N PHE A 278 -10.50 -0.36 -15.86
CA PHE A 278 -9.91 -1.05 -14.70
C PHE A 278 -10.50 -0.60 -13.36
N VAL A 279 -11.24 0.49 -13.35
CA VAL A 279 -11.91 1.05 -12.16
C VAL A 279 -13.33 1.42 -12.56
N ASP A 280 -14.31 1.08 -11.71
CA ASP A 280 -15.72 1.33 -11.99
C ASP A 280 -16.13 2.78 -11.69
N ALA A 281 -15.54 3.38 -10.66
CA ALA A 281 -15.82 4.78 -10.31
C ALA A 281 -14.68 5.45 -9.54
N ILE A 282 -14.53 6.75 -9.77
CA ILE A 282 -13.68 7.64 -8.97
C ILE A 282 -14.58 8.35 -7.96
N VAL A 283 -14.26 8.21 -6.66
CA VAL A 283 -15.09 8.72 -5.56
C VAL A 283 -14.29 9.68 -4.68
N GLU A 284 -14.79 10.90 -4.54
CA GLU A 284 -14.21 11.86 -3.61
C GLU A 284 -14.42 11.43 -2.15
N ARG A 285 -13.44 11.74 -1.29
CA ARG A 285 -13.48 11.35 0.13
C ARG A 285 -14.71 11.85 0.89
N LYS A 286 -15.24 13.01 0.50
CA LYS A 286 -16.46 13.57 1.12
C LYS A 286 -17.68 12.69 0.87
N ASP A 287 -17.74 12.03 -0.29
CA ASP A 287 -18.87 11.23 -0.75
C ASP A 287 -18.69 9.73 -0.47
N LEU A 288 -17.47 9.32 -0.09
CA LEU A 288 -17.08 7.91 -0.01
C LEU A 288 -17.95 7.10 0.97
N LYS A 289 -18.23 7.63 2.17
CA LYS A 289 -19.07 6.91 3.17
C LYS A 289 -20.48 6.66 2.61
N MET A 290 -21.06 7.64 1.95
CA MET A 290 -22.40 7.53 1.34
C MET A 290 -22.41 6.58 0.15
N THR A 291 -21.35 6.60 -0.68
CA THR A 291 -21.21 5.69 -1.83
C THR A 291 -21.10 4.24 -1.34
N LEU A 292 -20.25 3.98 -0.36
CA LEU A 292 -20.12 2.64 0.24
C LEU A 292 -21.45 2.16 0.84
N TYR A 293 -22.15 3.02 1.56
CA TYR A 293 -23.49 2.69 2.09
C TYR A 293 -24.49 2.31 0.99
N ARG A 294 -24.52 3.06 -0.11
CA ARG A 294 -25.42 2.76 -1.23
C ARG A 294 -25.11 1.43 -1.88
N ILE A 295 -23.82 1.12 -2.06
CA ILE A 295 -23.37 -0.18 -2.56
C ILE A 295 -23.79 -1.30 -1.61
N LEU A 296 -23.46 -1.18 -0.31
CA LEU A 296 -23.85 -2.17 0.70
C LEU A 296 -25.36 -2.40 0.80
N LYS A 297 -26.17 -1.38 0.53
CA LYS A 297 -27.63 -1.48 0.60
C LYS A 297 -28.23 -2.23 -0.60
N MET A 298 -27.52 -2.31 -1.71
CA MET A 298 -27.97 -3.00 -2.93
C MET A 298 -27.66 -4.49 -2.93
N HIS A 299 -26.78 -4.90 -2.04
CA HIS A 299 -26.35 -6.29 -1.85
C HIS A 299 -26.73 -6.82 -0.47
#